data_80296bef0383324432cedbda0d937a72
#
_entry.id   80296bef0383324432cedbda0d937a72
#
_cell.length_a   1.000
_cell.length_b   1.000
_cell.length_c   1.000
_cell.angle_alpha   90.00
_cell.angle_beta   90.00
_cell.angle_gamma   90.00
#
_symmetry.space_group_name_H-M   'P 1'
#
loop_
_entity.id
_entity.type
_entity.pdbx_description
1 polymer ?
#
loop_
_entity_poly.entity_id
_entity_poly.type
_entity_poly.pdbx_seq_one_letter_code
_entity_poly.pdbx_strand_id
1 'polypeptide(L)'
;MKYSYEQLSQQTALFLQLLSVERNLSNRTLNAYHSDLHCFMRWCRNSQVETLDQNTILRYFHYLQATLRQKASSIQRKYISIRQFFHYINQEGLSTERFFRFSTRKFQLPKNLPRTLTTAEIRQLISVADAQVYQPQSSFHKILNIRNSVILELLFCLGLRIGEIS
;
A
#
# COMPACT_ATOMS: atom_id res chain seq x y z
N MET A 1 1.12 -27.79 1.60
CA MET A 1 2.49 -27.56 2.10
C MET A 1 2.44 -27.37 3.61
N LYS A 2 3.18 -28.15 4.41
CA LYS A 2 3.29 -27.96 5.85
C LYS A 2 4.45 -27.00 6.13
N TYR A 3 4.18 -25.87 6.79
CA TYR A 3 5.20 -24.92 7.22
C TYR A 3 4.97 -24.54 8.67
N SER A 4 6.06 -24.46 9.44
CA SER A 4 6.01 -23.82 10.74
C SER A 4 5.96 -22.29 10.57
N TYR A 5 5.43 -21.59 11.58
CA TYR A 5 5.43 -20.12 11.58
C TYR A 5 6.85 -19.54 11.45
N GLU A 6 7.83 -20.19 12.07
CA GLU A 6 9.24 -19.78 12.04
C GLU A 6 9.83 -19.90 10.64
N GLN A 7 9.55 -21.00 9.92
CA GLN A 7 9.98 -21.18 8.52
C GLN A 7 9.39 -20.13 7.62
N LEU A 8 8.09 -19.80 7.74
CA LEU A 8 7.46 -18.74 6.98
C LEU A 8 8.07 -17.37 7.29
N SER A 9 8.36 -17.10 8.56
CA SER A 9 8.99 -15.85 8.97
C SER A 9 10.38 -15.68 8.37
N GLN A 10 11.19 -16.74 8.41
CA GLN A 10 12.51 -16.78 7.80
C GLN A 10 12.44 -16.56 6.27
N GLN A 11 11.55 -17.28 5.58
CA GLN A 11 11.35 -17.12 4.14
C GLN A 11 10.84 -15.73 3.77
N THR A 12 10.02 -15.13 4.62
CA THR A 12 9.57 -13.74 4.42
C THR A 12 10.74 -12.76 4.49
N ALA A 13 11.65 -12.92 5.44
CA ALA A 13 12.83 -12.07 5.54
C ALA A 13 13.73 -12.19 4.31
N LEU A 14 14.01 -13.42 3.83
CA LEU A 14 14.77 -13.67 2.63
C LEU A 14 14.10 -13.07 1.38
N PHE A 15 12.80 -13.24 1.24
CA PHE A 15 12.03 -12.65 0.15
C PHE A 15 12.11 -11.12 0.12
N LEU A 16 11.99 -10.45 1.27
CA LEU A 16 12.10 -9.00 1.35
C LEU A 16 13.50 -8.51 1.02
N GLN A 17 14.53 -9.24 1.45
CA GLN A 17 15.91 -8.96 1.09
C GLN A 17 16.11 -9.09 -0.42
N LEU A 18 15.62 -10.15 -1.05
CA LEU A 18 15.66 -10.35 -2.49
C LEU A 18 14.98 -9.18 -3.24
N LEU A 19 13.79 -8.78 -2.82
CA LEU A 19 13.07 -7.66 -3.43
C LEU A 19 13.82 -6.33 -3.31
N SER A 20 14.55 -6.13 -2.21
CA SER A 20 15.38 -4.95 -2.00
C SER A 20 16.55 -4.90 -2.99
N VAL A 21 17.21 -6.04 -3.22
CA VAL A 21 18.42 -6.13 -4.06
C VAL A 21 18.06 -6.20 -5.54
N GLU A 22 17.18 -7.12 -5.93
CA GLU A 22 16.91 -7.37 -7.35
C GLU A 22 15.99 -6.33 -8.01
N ARG A 23 14.99 -5.83 -7.27
CA ARG A 23 13.96 -4.93 -7.82
C ARG A 23 14.11 -3.49 -7.39
N ASN A 24 15.09 -3.18 -6.56
CA ASN A 24 15.36 -1.83 -6.05
C ASN A 24 14.08 -1.11 -5.58
N LEU A 25 13.23 -1.85 -4.85
CA LEU A 25 11.96 -1.32 -4.37
C LEU A 25 12.18 -0.30 -3.25
N SER A 26 11.36 0.74 -3.23
CA SER A 26 11.40 1.74 -2.16
C SER A 26 11.12 1.11 -0.79
N ASN A 27 11.71 1.66 0.28
CA ASN A 27 11.46 1.23 1.66
C ASN A 27 9.96 1.24 2.00
N ARG A 28 9.20 2.18 1.45
CA ARG A 28 7.75 2.24 1.64
C ARG A 28 7.05 1.01 1.06
N THR A 29 7.49 0.54 -0.10
CA THR A 29 6.95 -0.67 -0.74
C THR A 29 7.34 -1.91 0.05
N LEU A 30 8.61 -2.04 0.45
CA LEU A 30 9.09 -3.16 1.26
C LEU A 30 8.35 -3.26 2.60
N ASN A 31 8.12 -2.14 3.28
CA ASN A 31 7.34 -2.08 4.52
C ASN A 31 5.87 -2.49 4.30
N ALA A 32 5.29 -2.14 3.15
CA ALA A 32 3.93 -2.58 2.81
C ALA A 32 3.87 -4.10 2.60
N TYR A 33 4.82 -4.68 1.88
CA TYR A 33 4.94 -6.15 1.70
C TYR A 33 5.14 -6.85 3.05
N HIS A 34 6.08 -6.35 3.87
CA HIS A 34 6.31 -6.90 5.21
C HIS A 34 5.03 -6.90 6.06
N SER A 35 4.35 -5.76 6.11
CA SER A 35 3.10 -5.63 6.88
C SER A 35 2.02 -6.59 6.39
N ASP A 36 1.86 -6.74 5.08
CA ASP A 36 0.85 -7.62 4.49
C ASP A 36 1.13 -9.10 4.77
N LEU A 37 2.39 -9.53 4.62
CA LEU A 37 2.82 -10.90 4.88
C LEU A 37 2.74 -11.22 6.38
N HIS A 38 3.13 -10.28 7.24
CA HIS A 38 3.01 -10.44 8.68
C HIS A 38 1.54 -10.60 9.12
N CYS A 39 0.63 -9.80 8.53
CA CYS A 39 -0.81 -9.94 8.79
C CYS A 39 -1.34 -11.32 8.37
N PHE A 40 -0.90 -11.85 7.23
CA PHE A 40 -1.27 -13.18 6.76
C PHE A 40 -0.75 -14.29 7.69
N MET A 41 0.54 -14.24 8.03
CA MET A 41 1.16 -15.23 8.94
C MET A 41 0.51 -15.22 10.32
N ARG A 42 0.24 -14.03 10.87
CA ARG A 42 -0.45 -13.90 12.16
C ARG A 42 -1.87 -14.50 12.11
N TRP A 43 -2.59 -14.29 11.02
CA TRP A 43 -3.90 -14.92 10.83
C TRP A 43 -3.77 -16.44 10.74
N CYS A 44 -2.81 -16.98 10.00
CA CYS A 44 -2.56 -18.42 9.92
C CYS A 44 -2.30 -19.03 11.31
N ARG A 45 -1.47 -18.36 12.11
CA ARG A 45 -1.17 -18.78 13.49
C ARG A 45 -2.43 -18.79 14.36
N ASN A 46 -3.19 -17.71 14.35
CA ASN A 46 -4.40 -17.56 15.17
C ASN A 46 -5.52 -18.53 14.76
N SER A 47 -5.57 -18.89 13.47
CA SER A 47 -6.53 -19.84 12.92
C SER A 47 -6.03 -21.28 12.92
N GLN A 48 -4.89 -21.55 13.58
CA GLN A 48 -4.28 -22.90 13.71
C GLN A 48 -4.16 -23.60 12.34
N VAL A 49 -3.69 -22.86 11.33
CA VAL A 49 -3.51 -23.41 9.99
C VAL A 49 -2.29 -24.33 9.96
N GLU A 50 -2.54 -25.62 9.77
CA GLU A 50 -1.47 -26.62 9.69
C GLU A 50 -0.87 -26.77 8.29
N THR A 51 -1.68 -26.50 7.26
CA THR A 51 -1.27 -26.65 5.87
C THR A 51 -1.59 -25.38 5.07
N LEU A 52 -0.62 -24.93 4.30
CA LEU A 52 -0.81 -23.84 3.36
C LEU A 52 -1.15 -24.42 1.98
N ASP A 53 -2.37 -24.11 1.54
CA ASP A 53 -2.90 -24.46 0.22
C ASP A 53 -3.73 -23.31 -0.34
N GLN A 54 -4.29 -23.51 -1.52
CA GLN A 54 -5.15 -22.50 -2.14
C GLN A 54 -6.39 -22.18 -1.28
N ASN A 55 -6.96 -23.17 -0.58
CA ASN A 55 -8.15 -22.96 0.25
C ASN A 55 -7.83 -22.08 1.46
N THR A 56 -6.67 -22.26 2.06
CA THR A 56 -6.16 -21.40 3.14
C THR A 56 -6.08 -19.95 2.69
N ILE A 57 -5.53 -19.71 1.51
CA ILE A 57 -5.44 -18.36 0.94
C ILE A 57 -6.82 -17.76 0.69
N LEU A 58 -7.76 -18.55 0.13
CA LEU A 58 -9.15 -18.10 -0.09
C LEU A 58 -9.86 -17.78 1.24
N ARG A 59 -9.68 -18.60 2.27
CA ARG A 59 -10.23 -18.37 3.62
C ARG A 59 -9.69 -17.07 4.22
N TYR A 60 -8.40 -16.77 4.04
CA TYR A 60 -7.83 -15.51 4.49
C TYR A 60 -8.47 -14.31 3.79
N PHE A 61 -8.61 -14.33 2.46
CA PHE A 61 -9.25 -13.23 1.74
C PHE A 61 -10.72 -13.07 2.09
N HIS A 62 -11.44 -14.17 2.30
CA HIS A 62 -12.80 -14.13 2.81
C HIS A 62 -12.86 -13.48 4.21
N TYR A 63 -11.94 -13.83 5.10
CA TYR A 63 -11.82 -13.20 6.42
C TYR A 63 -11.57 -11.68 6.32
N LEU A 64 -10.68 -11.23 5.43
CA LEU A 64 -10.44 -9.80 5.21
C LEU A 64 -11.71 -9.06 4.74
N GLN A 65 -12.48 -9.71 3.88
CA GLN A 65 -13.69 -9.13 3.30
C GLN A 65 -14.89 -9.19 4.25
N ALA A 66 -15.21 -10.36 4.77
CA ALA A 66 -16.43 -10.62 5.53
C ALA A 66 -16.30 -10.20 6.99
N THR A 67 -15.17 -10.49 7.64
CA THR A 67 -14.98 -10.23 9.07
C THR A 67 -14.37 -8.85 9.32
N LEU A 68 -13.27 -8.52 8.64
CA LEU A 68 -12.59 -7.24 8.83
C LEU A 68 -13.15 -6.11 7.96
N ARG A 69 -14.03 -6.41 7.02
CA ARG A 69 -14.66 -5.43 6.11
C ARG A 69 -13.66 -4.45 5.49
N GLN A 70 -12.47 -4.94 5.13
CA GLN A 70 -11.44 -4.11 4.55
C GLN A 70 -11.83 -3.58 3.18
N LYS A 71 -11.33 -2.38 2.83
CA LYS A 71 -11.54 -1.78 1.50
C LYS A 71 -10.96 -2.70 0.41
N ALA A 72 -11.64 -2.79 -0.73
CA ALA A 72 -11.22 -3.62 -1.86
C ALA A 72 -9.79 -3.31 -2.33
N SER A 73 -9.36 -2.05 -2.31
CA SER A 73 -7.98 -1.63 -2.63
C SER A 73 -6.94 -2.22 -1.67
N SER A 74 -7.25 -2.28 -0.36
CA SER A 74 -6.37 -2.89 0.64
C SER A 74 -6.26 -4.40 0.46
N ILE A 75 -7.39 -5.06 0.14
CA ILE A 75 -7.43 -6.50 -0.15
C ILE A 75 -6.63 -6.80 -1.42
N GLN A 76 -6.78 -6.00 -2.48
CA GLN A 76 -6.01 -6.15 -3.72
C GLN A 76 -4.51 -6.00 -3.48
N ARG A 77 -4.07 -5.02 -2.69
CA ARG A 77 -2.66 -4.84 -2.33
C ARG A 77 -2.12 -6.08 -1.61
N LYS A 78 -2.84 -6.58 -0.59
CA LYS A 78 -2.48 -7.81 0.14
C LYS A 78 -2.44 -9.02 -0.77
N TYR A 79 -3.35 -9.12 -1.71
CA TYR A 79 -3.33 -10.18 -2.72
C TYR A 79 -2.03 -10.14 -3.54
N ILE A 80 -1.61 -8.97 -4.00
CA ILE A 80 -0.38 -8.82 -4.78
C ILE A 80 0.83 -9.24 -3.95
N SER A 81 0.94 -8.75 -2.70
CA SER A 81 2.06 -9.06 -1.80
C SER A 81 2.15 -10.56 -1.53
N ILE A 82 1.05 -11.21 -1.17
CA ILE A 82 1.00 -12.63 -0.85
C ILE A 82 1.27 -13.49 -2.10
N ARG A 83 0.70 -13.10 -3.26
CA ARG A 83 0.94 -13.80 -4.52
C ARG A 83 2.41 -13.77 -4.92
N GLN A 84 3.09 -12.63 -4.79
CA GLN A 84 4.51 -12.50 -5.10
C GLN A 84 5.36 -13.37 -4.15
N PHE A 85 5.03 -13.40 -2.87
CA PHE A 85 5.70 -14.27 -1.91
C PHE A 85 5.56 -15.76 -2.26
N PHE A 86 4.37 -16.24 -2.56
CA PHE A 86 4.19 -17.64 -2.95
C PHE A 86 4.77 -17.98 -4.32
N HIS A 87 4.89 -17.00 -5.21
CA HIS A 87 5.62 -17.17 -6.46
C HIS A 87 7.11 -17.39 -6.18
N TYR A 88 7.69 -16.58 -5.30
CA TYR A 88 9.07 -16.78 -4.81
C TYR A 88 9.25 -18.17 -4.19
N ILE A 89 8.38 -18.58 -3.28
CA ILE A 89 8.42 -19.91 -2.64
C ILE A 89 8.47 -21.04 -3.70
N ASN A 90 7.70 -20.91 -4.77
CA ASN A 90 7.70 -21.89 -5.86
C ASN A 90 8.97 -21.82 -6.73
N GLN A 91 9.50 -20.63 -6.98
CA GLN A 91 10.75 -20.46 -7.74
C GLN A 91 11.96 -21.04 -7.02
N GLU A 92 12.01 -20.90 -5.70
CA GLU A 92 13.07 -21.50 -4.86
C GLU A 92 12.88 -23.02 -4.67
N GLY A 93 11.90 -23.63 -5.33
CA GLY A 93 11.65 -25.07 -5.19
C GLY A 93 11.14 -25.51 -3.84
N LEU A 94 10.78 -24.57 -2.95
CA LEU A 94 10.30 -24.83 -1.60
C LEU A 94 8.87 -25.39 -1.58
N SER A 95 8.13 -25.26 -2.68
CA SER A 95 6.80 -25.84 -2.85
C SER A 95 6.48 -26.12 -4.30
N THR A 96 5.78 -27.22 -4.55
CA THR A 96 5.20 -27.59 -5.84
C THR A 96 3.71 -27.19 -5.95
N GLU A 97 3.14 -26.64 -4.88
CA GLU A 97 1.73 -26.28 -4.81
C GLU A 97 1.39 -25.08 -5.71
N ARG A 98 0.25 -25.15 -6.39
CA ARG A 98 -0.27 -24.04 -7.19
C ARG A 98 -1.24 -23.20 -6.37
N PHE A 99 -0.70 -22.18 -5.67
CA PHE A 99 -1.46 -21.39 -4.70
C PHE A 99 -2.52 -20.45 -5.28
N PHE A 100 -2.34 -19.93 -6.49
CA PHE A 100 -3.22 -18.90 -7.06
C PHE A 100 -3.82 -19.33 -8.39
N ARG A 101 -4.78 -20.26 -8.35
CA ARG A 101 -5.57 -20.67 -9.53
C ARG A 101 -6.75 -19.73 -9.82
N PHE A 102 -7.02 -18.76 -8.93
CA PHE A 102 -8.12 -17.82 -9.08
C PHE A 102 -7.63 -16.45 -9.59
N SER A 103 -8.45 -15.83 -10.45
CA SER A 103 -8.12 -14.53 -11.05
C SER A 103 -8.40 -13.36 -10.09
N THR A 104 -7.57 -12.32 -10.16
CA THR A 104 -7.79 -11.01 -9.50
C THR A 104 -9.06 -10.30 -9.97
N ARG A 105 -9.69 -10.72 -11.08
CA ARG A 105 -10.95 -10.13 -11.57
C ARG A 105 -12.05 -10.15 -10.51
N LYS A 106 -11.99 -11.05 -9.53
CA LYS A 106 -12.93 -11.08 -8.39
C LYS A 106 -12.78 -9.91 -7.41
N PHE A 107 -11.63 -9.23 -7.40
CA PHE A 107 -11.38 -8.02 -6.60
C PHE A 107 -11.50 -6.77 -7.47
N GLN A 108 -12.58 -6.68 -8.26
CA GLN A 108 -12.81 -5.49 -9.08
C GLN A 108 -12.93 -4.27 -8.17
N LEU A 109 -11.96 -3.38 -8.31
CA LEU A 109 -12.07 -2.06 -7.72
C LEU A 109 -13.09 -1.27 -8.54
N PRO A 110 -14.05 -0.58 -7.91
CA PRO A 110 -14.83 0.40 -8.61
C PRO A 110 -13.85 1.39 -9.25
N LYS A 111 -13.98 1.64 -10.55
CA LYS A 111 -13.23 2.67 -11.26
C LYS A 111 -13.80 4.03 -10.82
N ASN A 112 -13.48 4.43 -9.60
CA ASN A 112 -13.79 5.77 -9.16
C ASN A 112 -12.84 6.73 -9.90
N LEU A 113 -13.42 7.64 -10.67
CA LEU A 113 -12.66 8.76 -11.22
C LEU A 113 -12.04 9.54 -10.05
N PRO A 114 -10.77 9.93 -10.16
CA PRO A 114 -10.17 10.80 -9.16
C PRO A 114 -11.03 12.04 -9.01
N ARG A 115 -11.35 12.43 -7.77
CA ARG A 115 -11.99 13.70 -7.51
C ARG A 115 -10.96 14.79 -7.80
N THR A 116 -11.15 15.51 -8.88
CA THR A 116 -10.36 16.68 -9.24
C THR A 116 -11.03 17.94 -8.73
N LEU A 117 -10.25 18.90 -8.28
CA LEU A 117 -10.74 20.23 -7.96
C LEU A 117 -11.17 20.94 -9.25
N THR A 118 -12.25 21.70 -9.18
CA THR A 118 -12.67 22.59 -10.25
C THR A 118 -11.74 23.81 -10.33
N THR A 119 -11.71 24.49 -11.48
CA THR A 119 -10.93 25.72 -11.64
C THR A 119 -11.35 26.81 -10.62
N ALA A 120 -12.62 26.86 -10.25
CA ALA A 120 -13.12 27.80 -9.25
C ALA A 120 -12.57 27.48 -7.84
N GLU A 121 -12.58 26.19 -7.45
CA GLU A 121 -12.04 25.74 -6.17
C GLU A 121 -10.53 26.00 -6.08
N ILE A 122 -9.79 25.78 -7.17
CA ILE A 122 -8.34 26.07 -7.23
C ILE A 122 -8.07 27.57 -7.07
N ARG A 123 -8.80 28.42 -7.80
CA ARG A 123 -8.65 29.88 -7.67
C ARG A 123 -8.97 30.36 -6.26
N GLN A 124 -10.02 29.82 -5.65
CA GLN A 124 -10.38 30.16 -4.27
C GLN A 124 -9.27 29.74 -3.29
N LEU A 125 -8.69 28.55 -3.47
CA LEU A 125 -7.63 28.03 -2.61
C LEU A 125 -6.37 28.91 -2.68
N ILE A 126 -5.95 29.33 -3.89
CA ILE A 126 -4.82 30.24 -4.11
C ILE A 126 -5.13 31.61 -3.50
N SER A 127 -6.30 32.18 -3.77
CA SER A 127 -6.71 33.49 -3.23
C SER A 127 -6.71 33.52 -1.71
N VAL A 128 -7.18 32.45 -1.04
CA VAL A 128 -7.15 32.35 0.43
C VAL A 128 -5.71 32.26 0.94
N ALA A 129 -4.85 31.48 0.29
CA ALA A 129 -3.45 31.36 0.68
C ALA A 129 -2.72 32.72 0.56
N ASP A 130 -2.94 33.44 -0.52
CA ASP A 130 -2.34 34.77 -0.72
C ASP A 130 -2.86 35.79 0.31
N ALA A 131 -4.17 35.79 0.59
CA ALA A 131 -4.73 36.68 1.61
C ALA A 131 -4.09 36.45 3.00
N GLN A 132 -3.77 35.20 3.33
CA GLN A 132 -3.10 34.85 4.61
C GLN A 132 -1.64 35.38 4.67
N VAL A 133 -0.96 35.56 3.55
CA VAL A 133 0.38 36.16 3.50
C VAL A 133 0.34 37.62 3.95
N TYR A 134 -0.71 38.35 3.58
CA TYR A 134 -0.86 39.78 3.88
C TYR A 134 -1.42 40.07 5.27
N GLN A 135 -2.02 39.08 5.94
CA GLN A 135 -2.61 39.21 7.28
C GLN A 135 -2.03 38.19 8.28
N PRO A 136 -0.73 38.15 8.49
CA PRO A 136 -0.10 37.19 9.37
C PRO A 136 -0.34 37.55 10.84
N GLN A 137 -0.65 36.54 11.68
CA GLN A 137 -0.80 36.70 13.13
C GLN A 137 0.54 36.95 13.84
N SER A 138 1.66 36.53 13.26
CA SER A 138 3.02 36.75 13.75
C SER A 138 4.05 36.61 12.63
N SER A 139 5.32 37.02 12.89
CA SER A 139 6.42 36.83 11.93
C SER A 139 6.61 35.38 11.52
N PHE A 140 6.44 34.44 12.45
CA PHE A 140 6.50 33.01 12.17
C PHE A 140 5.37 32.58 11.23
N HIS A 141 4.12 32.99 11.46
CA HIS A 141 2.99 32.70 10.58
C HIS A 141 3.17 33.31 9.19
N LYS A 142 3.83 34.47 9.09
CA LYS A 142 4.14 35.08 7.79
C LYS A 142 5.02 34.16 6.94
N ILE A 143 6.09 33.61 7.53
CA ILE A 143 7.01 32.69 6.83
C ILE A 143 6.26 31.42 6.40
N LEU A 144 5.44 30.84 7.28
CA LEU A 144 4.66 29.65 6.98
C LEU A 144 3.64 29.92 5.84
N ASN A 145 2.97 31.06 5.86
CA ASN A 145 1.99 31.43 4.85
C ASN A 145 2.64 31.63 3.48
N ILE A 146 3.80 32.31 3.42
CA ILE A 146 4.58 32.45 2.19
C ILE A 146 4.98 31.08 1.65
N ARG A 147 5.54 30.21 2.51
CA ARG A 147 5.89 28.84 2.10
C ARG A 147 4.70 28.09 1.53
N ASN A 148 3.55 28.16 2.20
CA ASN A 148 2.34 27.45 1.77
C ASN A 148 1.80 27.98 0.43
N SER A 149 1.82 29.31 0.20
CA SER A 149 1.45 29.93 -1.07
C SER A 149 2.38 29.46 -2.20
N VAL A 150 3.69 29.49 -2.00
CA VAL A 150 4.66 29.00 -2.99
C VAL A 150 4.47 27.50 -3.28
N ILE A 151 4.20 26.67 -2.27
CA ILE A 151 3.93 25.23 -2.49
C ILE A 151 2.68 25.06 -3.36
N LEU A 152 1.61 25.79 -3.09
CA LEU A 152 0.38 25.72 -3.88
C LEU A 152 0.60 26.15 -5.34
N GLU A 153 1.35 27.21 -5.55
CA GLU A 153 1.70 27.64 -6.91
C GLU A 153 2.53 26.61 -7.66
N LEU A 154 3.55 26.02 -7.03
CA LEU A 154 4.36 24.95 -7.62
C LEU A 154 3.54 23.73 -7.97
N LEU A 155 2.65 23.29 -7.06
CA LEU A 155 1.74 22.15 -7.30
C LEU A 155 0.82 22.42 -8.49
N PHE A 156 0.28 23.63 -8.60
CA PHE A 156 -0.67 24.00 -9.65
C PHE A 156 0.00 24.30 -10.99
N CYS A 157 1.05 25.14 -11.00
CA CYS A 157 1.70 25.58 -12.23
C CYS A 157 2.56 24.48 -12.88
N LEU A 158 3.24 23.66 -12.05
CA LEU A 158 4.16 22.63 -12.53
C LEU A 158 3.57 21.21 -12.46
N GLY A 159 2.41 21.02 -11.82
CA GLY A 159 1.79 19.71 -11.65
C GLY A 159 2.63 18.74 -10.81
N LEU A 160 3.47 19.26 -9.92
CA LEU A 160 4.34 18.46 -9.05
C LEU A 160 3.51 17.66 -8.04
N ARG A 161 4.01 16.48 -7.67
CA ARG A 161 3.44 15.74 -6.55
C ARG A 161 3.98 16.30 -5.24
N ILE A 162 3.16 16.23 -4.15
CA ILE A 162 3.56 16.73 -2.82
C ILE A 162 4.91 16.17 -2.34
N GLY A 163 5.20 14.91 -2.67
CA GLY A 163 6.48 14.27 -2.32
C GLY A 163 7.68 14.70 -3.19
N GLU A 164 7.47 15.51 -4.23
CA GLU A 164 8.52 16.09 -5.07
C GLU A 164 8.90 17.51 -4.63
N ILE A 165 8.13 18.10 -3.71
CA ILE A 165 8.35 19.44 -3.14
C ILE A 165 8.94 19.36 -1.71
N SER A 166 8.86 18.18 -1.05
CA SER A 166 9.31 17.99 0.35
C SER A 166 10.79 17.68 0.44
#